data_79a4e92ba15586b1c0a7c5e0e4139116
#
_entry.id   79a4e92ba15586b1c0a7c5e0e4139116
#
_cell.length_a   1.000
_cell.length_b   1.000
_cell.length_c   1.000
_cell.angle_alpha   90.00
_cell.angle_beta   90.00
_cell.angle_gamma   90.00
#
_symmetry.space_group_name_H-M   'P 1'
#
loop_
_entity.id
_entity.type
_entity.pdbx_description
1 polymer ?
#
loop_
_entity_poly.entity_id
_entity_poly.type
_entity_poly.pdbx_seq_one_letter_code
_entity_poly.pdbx_strand_id
1 'polypeptide(L)'
;MSPLDPTANFRMPRIRMHNPRVTEPDNPSTTLEDFVTEYVLPQLDYDYAALEPHISAKIMELHHSKHHAAYVAGANNALAQLAEAREKGDFANINRLSKDLAFHTGGHINHSVFWKNLSPDGGDKPEGELAAAIDDAFGSFDAFRAQFSAAALGLQGSGWGFLAYEPIGGNLVIEQLYDQQGNVALGTTPLLMLDMWEHAFYLDYVNVKADYVKAFWNIVNWADVAKRFDAARKNATGLITL
;
A
#
# COMPACT_ATOMS: atom_id res chain seq x y z
N MET A 1 18.83 -48.36 -29.20
CA MET A 1 17.98 -47.61 -28.23
C MET A 1 17.53 -48.58 -27.17
N SER A 2 18.24 -48.63 -26.04
CA SER A 2 17.88 -49.48 -24.91
C SER A 2 17.04 -48.67 -23.92
N PRO A 3 16.03 -49.26 -23.28
CA PRO A 3 15.17 -48.59 -22.33
C PRO A 3 15.88 -48.32 -21.00
N LEU A 4 15.64 -47.18 -20.41
CA LEU A 4 16.14 -46.74 -19.11
C LEU A 4 15.49 -47.51 -17.96
N ASP A 5 16.33 -48.01 -17.04
CA ASP A 5 15.97 -48.76 -15.82
C ASP A 5 15.32 -47.79 -14.78
N PRO A 6 14.09 -48.05 -14.30
CA PRO A 6 13.38 -47.19 -13.35
C PRO A 6 13.75 -47.39 -11.87
N THR A 7 14.82 -48.15 -11.52
CA THR A 7 15.12 -48.50 -10.11
C THR A 7 16.39 -47.89 -9.53
N ALA A 8 16.92 -46.79 -10.11
CA ALA A 8 18.08 -46.13 -9.54
C ALA A 8 17.69 -45.33 -8.28
N ASN A 9 17.87 -45.92 -7.11
CA ASN A 9 17.76 -45.27 -5.81
C ASN A 9 18.89 -44.24 -5.61
N PHE A 10 18.58 -42.98 -5.80
CA PHE A 10 19.48 -41.86 -5.45
C PHE A 10 19.44 -41.66 -3.93
N ARG A 11 20.40 -42.17 -3.21
CA ARG A 11 20.62 -41.85 -1.79
C ARG A 11 21.37 -40.49 -1.70
N MET A 12 20.66 -39.44 -1.30
CA MET A 12 21.31 -38.17 -0.90
C MET A 12 22.10 -38.37 0.41
N PRO A 13 23.31 -37.80 0.55
CA PRO A 13 24.05 -37.81 1.79
C PRO A 13 23.33 -36.97 2.85
N ARG A 14 23.11 -37.52 4.04
CA ARG A 14 22.59 -36.78 5.20
C ARG A 14 23.65 -35.78 5.67
N ILE A 15 23.44 -34.49 5.41
CA ILE A 15 24.19 -33.43 6.05
C ILE A 15 23.72 -33.35 7.51
N ARG A 16 24.61 -33.70 8.42
CA ARG A 16 24.40 -33.57 9.87
C ARG A 16 24.54 -32.08 10.22
N MET A 17 23.43 -31.36 10.28
CA MET A 17 23.41 -30.00 10.79
C MET A 17 23.63 -30.04 12.30
N HIS A 18 24.72 -29.46 12.74
CA HIS A 18 25.03 -29.21 14.16
C HIS A 18 24.08 -28.15 14.67
N ASN A 19 23.10 -28.54 15.47
CA ASN A 19 22.15 -27.60 16.09
C ASN A 19 22.76 -27.09 17.40
N PRO A 20 23.16 -25.82 17.52
CA PRO A 20 23.51 -25.29 18.83
C PRO A 20 22.24 -25.28 19.69
N ARG A 21 22.33 -25.86 20.88
CA ARG A 21 21.25 -25.88 21.89
C ARG A 21 20.79 -24.44 22.13
N VAL A 22 19.62 -24.11 21.62
CA VAL A 22 18.85 -22.95 22.10
C VAL A 22 18.28 -23.42 23.44
N THR A 23 18.75 -22.81 24.52
CA THR A 23 18.12 -22.93 25.83
C THR A 23 16.72 -22.34 25.71
N GLU A 24 15.69 -23.17 25.91
CA GLU A 24 14.29 -22.74 26.00
C GLU A 24 14.17 -21.69 27.11
N PRO A 25 13.57 -20.53 26.87
CA PRO A 25 13.12 -19.68 27.95
C PRO A 25 11.84 -20.31 28.53
N ASP A 26 11.88 -20.61 29.84
CA ASP A 26 10.71 -20.94 30.64
C ASP A 26 9.71 -19.77 30.59
N ASN A 27 8.75 -19.80 29.67
CA ASN A 27 7.57 -18.97 29.74
C ASN A 27 6.33 -19.80 29.34
N PRO A 28 5.42 -20.09 30.29
CA PRO A 28 4.23 -20.86 30.01
C PRO A 28 3.20 -19.99 29.30
N SER A 29 2.68 -20.51 28.18
CA SER A 29 1.51 -20.04 27.43
C SER A 29 1.62 -18.71 26.68
N THR A 30 2.45 -18.65 25.64
CA THR A 30 2.17 -17.74 24.52
C THR A 30 1.05 -18.41 23.71
N THR A 31 -0.17 -17.93 23.82
CA THR A 31 -1.30 -18.38 23.00
C THR A 31 -1.12 -17.83 21.58
N LEU A 32 -1.70 -18.48 20.58
CA LEU A 32 -1.71 -18.00 19.19
C LEU A 32 -2.31 -16.57 19.06
N GLU A 33 -3.01 -16.09 20.07
CA GLU A 33 -3.55 -14.73 20.17
C GLU A 33 -2.46 -13.65 20.30
N ASP A 34 -1.27 -13.98 20.82
CA ASP A 34 -0.17 -13.03 21.06
C ASP A 34 0.56 -12.58 19.78
N PHE A 35 0.26 -13.17 18.61
CA PHE A 35 0.96 -12.89 17.35
C PHE A 35 0.14 -12.14 16.28
N VAL A 36 -1.14 -11.89 16.50
CA VAL A 36 -1.95 -11.12 15.57
C VAL A 36 -2.01 -9.67 16.06
N THR A 37 -1.11 -8.85 15.57
CA THR A 37 -1.19 -7.40 15.80
C THR A 37 -2.41 -6.86 15.07
N GLU A 38 -3.42 -6.39 15.82
CA GLU A 38 -4.59 -5.73 15.23
C GLU A 38 -4.20 -4.43 14.54
N TYR A 39 -4.78 -4.19 13.37
CA TYR A 39 -4.71 -2.89 12.73
C TYR A 39 -5.53 -1.86 13.50
N VAL A 40 -5.02 -0.63 13.57
CA VAL A 40 -5.69 0.48 14.26
C VAL A 40 -5.88 1.63 13.27
N LEU A 41 -7.01 2.31 13.35
CA LEU A 41 -7.24 3.53 12.58
C LEU A 41 -6.23 4.61 13.04
N PRO A 42 -5.31 5.07 12.17
CA PRO A 42 -4.36 6.11 12.55
C PRO A 42 -5.08 7.44 12.74
N GLN A 43 -4.64 8.24 13.70
CA GLN A 43 -5.10 9.61 13.84
C GLN A 43 -4.54 10.48 12.71
N LEU A 44 -5.32 11.49 12.27
CA LEU A 44 -4.83 12.53 11.38
C LEU A 44 -3.92 13.49 12.14
N ASP A 45 -2.94 14.08 11.44
CA ASP A 45 -2.05 15.10 12.01
C ASP A 45 -2.70 16.52 11.98
N TYR A 46 -3.90 16.64 11.42
CA TYR A 46 -4.62 17.89 11.20
C TYR A 46 -6.14 17.69 11.34
N ASP A 47 -6.87 18.77 11.60
CA ASP A 47 -8.31 18.76 11.73
C ASP A 47 -9.01 18.47 10.39
N TYR A 48 -10.22 17.95 10.42
CA TYR A 48 -11.00 17.67 9.21
C TYR A 48 -11.20 18.88 8.29
N ALA A 49 -11.29 20.10 8.85
CA ALA A 49 -11.44 21.31 8.09
C ALA A 49 -10.13 21.91 7.55
N ALA A 50 -8.98 21.33 7.93
CA ALA A 50 -7.67 21.92 7.63
C ALA A 50 -7.32 21.95 6.13
N LEU A 51 -7.92 21.08 5.33
CA LEU A 51 -7.67 21.00 3.89
C LEU A 51 -8.63 21.85 3.04
N GLU A 52 -9.55 22.58 3.67
CA GLU A 52 -10.41 23.52 2.95
C GLU A 52 -9.58 24.66 2.33
N PRO A 53 -9.95 25.17 1.16
CA PRO A 53 -11.16 24.86 0.37
C PRO A 53 -10.98 23.67 -0.60
N HIS A 54 -9.91 22.87 -0.50
CA HIS A 54 -9.55 21.84 -1.47
C HIS A 54 -10.27 20.51 -1.23
N ILE A 55 -10.50 20.14 0.03
CA ILE A 55 -11.32 19.00 0.46
C ILE A 55 -12.12 19.47 1.67
N SER A 56 -13.44 19.33 1.63
CA SER A 56 -14.31 19.79 2.72
C SER A 56 -14.15 18.93 3.99
N ALA A 57 -14.38 19.56 5.14
CA ALA A 57 -14.43 18.87 6.43
C ALA A 57 -15.41 17.68 6.40
N LYS A 58 -16.51 17.78 5.63
CA LYS A 58 -17.50 16.72 5.50
C LYS A 58 -16.94 15.49 4.79
N ILE A 59 -16.20 15.66 3.70
CA ILE A 59 -15.51 14.55 3.04
C ILE A 59 -14.48 13.94 3.99
N MET A 60 -13.63 14.76 4.62
CA MET A 60 -12.58 14.29 5.52
C MET A 60 -13.14 13.47 6.68
N GLU A 61 -14.23 13.92 7.32
CA GLU A 61 -14.91 13.18 8.39
C GLU A 61 -15.39 11.81 7.90
N LEU A 62 -16.13 11.75 6.80
CA LEU A 62 -16.69 10.50 6.27
C LEU A 62 -15.58 9.57 5.78
N HIS A 63 -14.62 10.10 5.07
CA HIS A 63 -13.53 9.35 4.45
C HIS A 63 -12.64 8.70 5.50
N HIS A 64 -12.27 9.43 6.57
CA HIS A 64 -11.47 8.89 7.67
C HIS A 64 -12.29 8.03 8.63
N SER A 65 -13.36 8.59 9.22
CA SER A 65 -14.08 7.94 10.33
C SER A 65 -15.03 6.82 9.90
N LYS A 66 -15.37 6.71 8.60
CA LYS A 66 -16.26 5.67 8.08
C LYS A 66 -15.54 4.76 7.08
N HIS A 67 -15.02 5.30 5.96
CA HIS A 67 -14.41 4.46 4.93
C HIS A 67 -13.11 3.84 5.42
N HIS A 68 -12.15 4.61 5.90
CA HIS A 68 -10.89 4.05 6.42
C HIS A 68 -11.13 3.15 7.65
N ALA A 69 -11.98 3.56 8.59
CA ALA A 69 -12.34 2.73 9.73
C ALA A 69 -12.94 1.38 9.32
N ALA A 70 -13.76 1.33 8.27
CA ALA A 70 -14.32 0.09 7.75
C ALA A 70 -13.26 -0.83 7.14
N TYR A 71 -12.24 -0.29 6.46
CA TYR A 71 -11.11 -1.08 5.97
C TYR A 71 -10.30 -1.68 7.12
N VAL A 72 -10.03 -0.91 8.16
CA VAL A 72 -9.35 -1.41 9.38
C VAL A 72 -10.13 -2.56 10.01
N ALA A 73 -11.43 -2.36 10.26
CA ALA A 73 -12.28 -3.39 10.83
C ALA A 73 -12.38 -4.65 9.94
N GLY A 74 -12.47 -4.45 8.62
CA GLY A 74 -12.54 -5.54 7.64
C GLY A 74 -11.24 -6.36 7.58
N ALA A 75 -10.07 -5.70 7.66
CA ALA A 75 -8.78 -6.38 7.69
C ALA A 75 -8.62 -7.24 8.96
N ASN A 76 -8.96 -6.69 10.13
CA ASN A 76 -8.94 -7.43 11.39
C ASN A 76 -9.90 -8.63 11.36
N ASN A 77 -11.11 -8.43 10.84
CA ASN A 77 -12.09 -9.51 10.70
C ASN A 77 -11.59 -10.62 9.73
N ALA A 78 -10.96 -10.25 8.61
CA ALA A 78 -10.39 -11.23 7.68
C ALA A 78 -9.27 -12.04 8.32
N LEU A 79 -8.39 -11.40 9.11
CA LEU A 79 -7.33 -12.08 9.85
C LEU A 79 -7.90 -13.05 10.90
N ALA A 80 -8.92 -12.63 11.65
CA ALA A 80 -9.58 -13.49 12.64
C ALA A 80 -10.23 -14.72 11.99
N GLN A 81 -10.95 -14.55 10.88
CA GLN A 81 -11.56 -15.67 10.13
C GLN A 81 -10.49 -16.61 9.53
N LEU A 82 -9.35 -16.09 9.08
CA LEU A 82 -8.22 -16.90 8.60
C LEU A 82 -7.57 -17.69 9.76
N ALA A 83 -7.47 -17.12 10.94
CA ALA A 83 -6.98 -17.82 12.13
C ALA A 83 -7.92 -18.97 12.51
N GLU A 84 -9.22 -18.73 12.55
CA GLU A 84 -10.24 -19.74 12.81
C GLU A 84 -10.22 -20.87 11.77
N ALA A 85 -10.09 -20.52 10.46
CA ALA A 85 -9.97 -21.50 9.38
C ALA A 85 -8.75 -22.42 9.56
N ARG A 86 -7.61 -21.86 9.99
CA ARG A 86 -6.41 -22.66 10.30
C ARG A 86 -6.61 -23.57 11.50
N GLU A 87 -7.20 -23.09 12.57
CA GLU A 87 -7.49 -23.87 13.77
C GLU A 87 -8.38 -25.08 13.48
N LYS A 88 -9.43 -24.86 12.66
CA LYS A 88 -10.39 -25.91 12.29
C LYS A 88 -9.94 -26.80 11.13
N GLY A 89 -8.87 -26.43 10.41
CA GLY A 89 -8.47 -27.09 9.16
C GLY A 89 -9.52 -26.96 8.05
N ASP A 90 -10.41 -25.94 8.13
CA ASP A 90 -11.47 -25.68 7.17
C ASP A 90 -11.10 -24.49 6.25
N PHE A 91 -10.77 -24.82 5.00
CA PHE A 91 -10.38 -23.86 3.99
C PHE A 91 -11.42 -23.68 2.86
N ALA A 92 -12.66 -24.08 3.08
CA ALA A 92 -13.72 -23.96 2.07
C ALA A 92 -13.92 -22.51 1.57
N ASN A 93 -13.71 -21.52 2.45
CA ASN A 93 -13.85 -20.09 2.15
C ASN A 93 -12.53 -19.38 1.86
N ILE A 94 -11.40 -20.08 1.68
CA ILE A 94 -10.07 -19.47 1.59
C ILE A 94 -9.96 -18.42 0.46
N ASN A 95 -10.60 -18.66 -0.69
CA ASN A 95 -10.58 -17.70 -1.80
C ASN A 95 -11.23 -16.36 -1.41
N ARG A 96 -12.42 -16.40 -0.78
CA ARG A 96 -13.11 -15.20 -0.29
C ARG A 96 -12.25 -14.48 0.76
N LEU A 97 -11.78 -15.21 1.76
CA LEU A 97 -10.98 -14.64 2.85
C LEU A 97 -9.68 -13.99 2.35
N SER A 98 -9.01 -14.60 1.38
CA SER A 98 -7.81 -14.03 0.77
C SER A 98 -8.10 -12.74 0.00
N LYS A 99 -9.24 -12.67 -0.72
CA LYS A 99 -9.67 -11.46 -1.40
C LYS A 99 -10.07 -10.35 -0.43
N ASP A 100 -10.84 -10.69 0.61
CA ASP A 100 -11.27 -9.76 1.65
C ASP A 100 -10.04 -9.17 2.37
N LEU A 101 -9.06 -10.00 2.73
CA LEU A 101 -7.82 -9.54 3.35
C LEU A 101 -7.07 -8.57 2.43
N ALA A 102 -6.85 -8.93 1.17
CA ALA A 102 -6.14 -8.08 0.22
C ALA A 102 -6.85 -6.73 0.02
N PHE A 103 -8.18 -6.75 -0.14
CA PHE A 103 -9.00 -5.54 -0.30
C PHE A 103 -8.93 -4.64 0.94
N HIS A 104 -9.18 -5.18 2.12
CA HIS A 104 -9.23 -4.38 3.33
C HIS A 104 -7.86 -3.91 3.80
N THR A 105 -6.83 -4.76 3.71
CA THR A 105 -5.45 -4.36 4.03
C THR A 105 -4.94 -3.31 3.03
N GLY A 106 -5.23 -3.50 1.74
CA GLY A 106 -4.95 -2.51 0.71
C GLY A 106 -5.61 -1.17 1.01
N GLY A 107 -6.92 -1.18 1.35
CA GLY A 107 -7.65 0.02 1.74
C GLY A 107 -7.04 0.71 2.96
N HIS A 108 -6.67 -0.05 3.99
CA HIS A 108 -6.00 0.51 5.15
C HIS A 108 -4.64 1.15 4.81
N ILE A 109 -3.81 0.47 4.03
CA ILE A 109 -2.49 0.99 3.62
C ILE A 109 -2.64 2.25 2.78
N ASN A 110 -3.47 2.21 1.72
CA ASN A 110 -3.66 3.31 0.80
C ASN A 110 -4.10 4.59 1.51
N HIS A 111 -5.11 4.48 2.40
CA HIS A 111 -5.59 5.62 3.17
C HIS A 111 -4.55 6.11 4.19
N SER A 112 -3.80 5.21 4.84
CA SER A 112 -2.74 5.59 5.78
C SER A 112 -1.62 6.39 5.09
N VAL A 113 -1.29 6.05 3.85
CA VAL A 113 -0.35 6.82 3.03
C VAL A 113 -0.97 8.16 2.63
N PHE A 114 -2.21 8.12 2.12
CA PHE A 114 -2.93 9.30 1.61
C PHE A 114 -3.03 10.42 2.66
N TRP A 115 -3.39 10.10 3.92
CA TRP A 115 -3.48 11.12 4.97
C TRP A 115 -2.15 11.84 5.22
N LYS A 116 -1.03 11.13 5.19
CA LYS A 116 0.31 11.70 5.39
C LYS A 116 0.82 12.46 4.16
N ASN A 117 0.33 12.08 2.98
CA ASN A 117 0.63 12.77 1.73
C ASN A 117 -0.11 14.13 1.59
N LEU A 118 -1.01 14.45 2.52
CA LEU A 118 -1.77 15.72 2.51
C LEU A 118 -1.33 16.61 3.65
N SER A 119 -1.33 17.93 3.40
CA SER A 119 -1.02 18.97 4.39
C SER A 119 -1.75 20.27 4.08
N PRO A 120 -2.25 20.99 5.08
CA PRO A 120 -2.75 22.36 4.89
C PRO A 120 -1.67 23.34 4.40
N ASP A 121 -0.40 23.05 4.71
CA ASP A 121 0.76 23.82 4.27
C ASP A 121 1.44 23.16 3.05
N GLY A 122 0.70 22.32 2.32
CA GLY A 122 1.20 21.57 1.16
C GLY A 122 1.19 22.39 -0.13
N GLY A 123 1.41 21.70 -1.23
CA GLY A 123 1.43 22.30 -2.57
C GLY A 123 2.85 22.51 -3.10
N ASP A 124 3.00 23.47 -4.02
CA ASP A 124 4.24 23.74 -4.74
C ASP A 124 4.85 22.51 -5.43
N LYS A 125 6.12 22.23 -5.24
CA LYS A 125 6.87 21.13 -5.86
C LYS A 125 7.89 20.56 -4.89
N PRO A 126 8.34 19.30 -5.10
CA PRO A 126 9.39 18.70 -4.31
C PRO A 126 10.73 19.41 -4.50
N GLU A 127 11.61 19.24 -3.53
CA GLU A 127 12.99 19.71 -3.55
C GLU A 127 13.98 18.55 -3.37
N GLY A 128 15.26 18.84 -3.49
CA GLY A 128 16.36 17.93 -3.20
C GLY A 128 16.37 16.67 -4.08
N GLU A 129 16.67 15.52 -3.47
CA GLU A 129 16.86 14.24 -4.21
C GLU A 129 15.58 13.74 -4.87
N LEU A 130 14.42 13.98 -4.27
CA LEU A 130 13.14 13.60 -4.88
C LEU A 130 12.87 14.41 -6.15
N ALA A 131 13.13 15.73 -6.12
CA ALA A 131 12.99 16.57 -7.30
C ALA A 131 13.89 16.11 -8.45
N ALA A 132 15.17 15.83 -8.15
CA ALA A 132 16.11 15.31 -9.13
C ALA A 132 15.66 13.97 -9.71
N ALA A 133 15.19 13.04 -8.87
CA ALA A 133 14.70 11.74 -9.31
C ALA A 133 13.42 11.86 -10.18
N ILE A 134 12.54 12.81 -9.89
CA ILE A 134 11.37 13.10 -10.72
C ILE A 134 11.79 13.67 -12.07
N ASP A 135 12.74 14.61 -12.10
CA ASP A 135 13.26 15.17 -13.36
C ASP A 135 13.97 14.10 -14.20
N ASP A 136 14.74 13.22 -13.57
CA ASP A 136 15.39 12.09 -14.26
C ASP A 136 14.38 11.10 -14.85
N ALA A 137 13.34 10.74 -14.09
CA ALA A 137 12.37 9.73 -14.50
C ALA A 137 11.34 10.26 -15.52
N PHE A 138 10.93 11.53 -15.41
CA PHE A 138 9.81 12.09 -16.19
C PHE A 138 10.22 13.29 -17.08
N GLY A 139 11.46 13.75 -17.01
CA GLY A 139 11.99 14.88 -17.76
C GLY A 139 11.76 16.25 -17.09
N SER A 140 10.72 16.41 -16.28
CA SER A 140 10.46 17.59 -15.47
C SER A 140 9.32 17.34 -14.49
N PHE A 141 9.21 18.19 -13.46
CA PHE A 141 8.07 18.16 -12.56
C PHE A 141 6.73 18.38 -13.28
N ASP A 142 6.68 19.26 -14.26
CA ASP A 142 5.45 19.54 -15.03
C ASP A 142 5.03 18.30 -15.86
N ALA A 143 5.99 17.60 -16.45
CA ALA A 143 5.72 16.36 -17.19
C ALA A 143 5.25 15.24 -16.25
N PHE A 144 5.88 15.09 -15.09
CA PHE A 144 5.42 14.19 -14.03
C PHE A 144 3.99 14.49 -13.62
N ARG A 145 3.71 15.75 -13.27
CA ARG A 145 2.37 16.20 -12.86
C ARG A 145 1.31 15.92 -13.91
N ALA A 146 1.64 16.18 -15.18
CA ALA A 146 0.76 15.90 -16.31
C ALA A 146 0.49 14.40 -16.45
N GLN A 147 1.52 13.55 -16.40
CA GLN A 147 1.38 12.09 -16.50
C GLN A 147 0.60 11.52 -15.30
N PHE A 148 0.92 11.94 -14.08
CA PHE A 148 0.21 11.52 -12.88
C PHE A 148 -1.27 11.89 -12.93
N SER A 149 -1.57 13.15 -13.29
CA SER A 149 -2.96 13.61 -13.42
C SER A 149 -3.72 12.85 -14.50
N ALA A 150 -3.08 12.56 -15.64
CA ALA A 150 -3.69 11.76 -16.71
C ALA A 150 -3.95 10.32 -16.26
N ALA A 151 -3.02 9.71 -15.53
CA ALA A 151 -3.20 8.37 -14.96
C ALA A 151 -4.38 8.34 -13.97
N ALA A 152 -4.45 9.30 -13.03
CA ALA A 152 -5.55 9.41 -12.07
C ALA A 152 -6.91 9.60 -12.77
N LEU A 153 -7.01 10.53 -13.72
CA LEU A 153 -8.24 10.81 -14.47
C LEU A 153 -8.67 9.65 -15.39
N GLY A 154 -7.69 8.88 -15.88
CA GLY A 154 -7.93 7.74 -16.76
C GLY A 154 -8.43 6.48 -16.07
N LEU A 155 -8.50 6.46 -14.74
CA LEU A 155 -9.06 5.33 -13.99
C LEU A 155 -10.54 5.12 -14.35
N GLN A 156 -10.87 3.89 -14.71
CA GLN A 156 -12.22 3.44 -15.00
C GLN A 156 -12.79 2.74 -13.76
N GLY A 157 -13.76 3.37 -13.10
CA GLY A 157 -14.29 2.89 -11.83
C GLY A 157 -13.50 3.40 -10.63
N SER A 158 -13.47 2.61 -9.58
CA SER A 158 -12.83 2.96 -8.31
C SER A 158 -11.35 2.59 -8.30
N GLY A 159 -10.53 3.42 -7.69
CA GLY A 159 -9.10 3.13 -7.57
C GLY A 159 -8.26 4.34 -7.22
N TRP A 160 -6.96 4.25 -7.44
CA TRP A 160 -5.95 5.22 -7.03
C TRP A 160 -4.96 5.51 -8.17
N GLY A 161 -4.60 6.76 -8.36
CA GLY A 161 -3.39 7.13 -9.09
C GLY A 161 -2.25 7.31 -8.12
N PHE A 162 -1.07 6.75 -8.40
CA PHE A 162 0.03 6.91 -7.45
C PHE A 162 1.41 6.89 -8.09
N LEU A 163 2.35 7.61 -7.44
CA LEU A 163 3.77 7.52 -7.68
C LEU A 163 4.35 6.43 -6.79
N ALA A 164 5.11 5.51 -7.36
CA ALA A 164 5.78 4.44 -6.63
C ALA A 164 7.28 4.41 -6.91
N TYR A 165 8.03 3.84 -5.97
CA TYR A 165 9.40 3.41 -6.16
C TYR A 165 9.43 1.92 -6.52
N GLU A 166 10.03 1.59 -7.66
CA GLU A 166 10.27 0.24 -8.12
C GLU A 166 11.72 -0.15 -7.73
N PRO A 167 11.90 -1.09 -6.80
CA PRO A 167 13.21 -1.30 -6.16
C PRO A 167 14.20 -2.12 -7.00
N ILE A 168 13.77 -2.84 -8.03
CA ILE A 168 14.65 -3.70 -8.85
C ILE A 168 15.51 -2.84 -9.77
N GLY A 169 14.88 -1.92 -10.49
CA GLY A 169 15.55 -0.97 -11.36
C GLY A 169 15.91 0.34 -10.69
N GLY A 170 15.40 0.59 -9.47
CA GLY A 170 15.57 1.86 -8.77
C GLY A 170 14.78 3.01 -9.39
N ASN A 171 13.66 2.71 -10.05
CA ASN A 171 12.89 3.65 -10.85
C ASN A 171 11.74 4.29 -10.07
N LEU A 172 11.41 5.54 -10.43
CA LEU A 172 10.12 6.13 -10.13
C LEU A 172 9.12 5.78 -11.24
N VAL A 173 7.97 5.24 -10.86
CA VAL A 173 6.91 4.84 -11.79
C VAL A 173 5.56 5.40 -11.35
N ILE A 174 4.69 5.72 -12.32
CA ILE A 174 3.31 6.07 -12.06
C ILE A 174 2.46 4.84 -12.36
N GLU A 175 1.66 4.42 -11.38
CA GLU A 175 0.78 3.26 -11.49
C GLU A 175 -0.67 3.64 -11.24
N GLN A 176 -1.58 2.81 -11.74
CA GLN A 176 -3.02 2.85 -11.45
C GLN A 176 -3.36 1.61 -10.63
N LEU A 177 -3.89 1.81 -9.44
CA LEU A 177 -4.40 0.73 -8.60
C LEU A 177 -5.92 0.71 -8.72
N TYR A 178 -6.47 -0.43 -9.11
CA TYR A 178 -7.92 -0.64 -9.18
C TYR A 178 -8.44 -1.19 -7.86
N ASP A 179 -9.60 -0.72 -7.45
CA ASP A 179 -10.18 -0.92 -6.13
C ASP A 179 -9.18 -0.54 -5.03
N GLN A 180 -8.75 -1.50 -4.19
CA GLN A 180 -7.78 -1.25 -3.12
C GLN A 180 -6.48 -2.05 -3.30
N GLN A 181 -6.42 -3.00 -4.26
CA GLN A 181 -5.33 -3.98 -4.34
C GLN A 181 -4.96 -4.45 -5.77
N GLY A 182 -5.71 -4.06 -6.77
CA GLY A 182 -5.52 -4.60 -8.13
C GLY A 182 -4.58 -3.78 -9.02
N ASN A 183 -3.96 -4.43 -10.01
CA ASN A 183 -3.21 -3.83 -11.11
C ASN A 183 -1.93 -3.07 -10.69
N VAL A 184 -1.22 -3.54 -9.68
CA VAL A 184 0.06 -2.97 -9.26
C VAL A 184 1.18 -3.97 -9.42
N ALA A 185 2.39 -3.48 -9.71
CA ALA A 185 3.57 -4.32 -9.76
C ALA A 185 3.95 -4.78 -8.34
N LEU A 186 4.16 -6.08 -8.17
CA LEU A 186 4.50 -6.63 -6.87
C LEU A 186 5.85 -6.07 -6.40
N GLY A 187 5.85 -5.50 -5.20
CA GLY A 187 7.05 -4.98 -4.54
C GLY A 187 7.31 -3.48 -4.75
N THR A 188 6.49 -2.78 -5.53
CA THR A 188 6.55 -1.32 -5.58
C THR A 188 6.13 -0.71 -4.24
N THR A 189 6.78 0.40 -3.88
CA THR A 189 6.48 1.13 -2.64
C THR A 189 5.75 2.42 -2.97
N PRO A 190 4.51 2.63 -2.47
CA PRO A 190 3.78 3.86 -2.73
C PRO A 190 4.42 5.06 -2.03
N LEU A 191 4.62 6.13 -2.79
CA LEU A 191 5.22 7.39 -2.32
C LEU A 191 4.19 8.51 -2.22
N LEU A 192 3.42 8.74 -3.29
CA LEU A 192 2.35 9.72 -3.37
C LEU A 192 1.10 9.05 -3.92
N MET A 193 -0.01 9.13 -3.20
CA MET A 193 -1.27 8.51 -3.57
C MET A 193 -2.39 9.54 -3.73
N LEU A 194 -3.24 9.33 -4.73
CA LEU A 194 -4.46 10.11 -4.97
C LEU A 194 -5.65 9.16 -5.08
N ASP A 195 -6.58 9.31 -4.17
CA ASP A 195 -7.83 8.54 -4.15
C ASP A 195 -8.79 9.01 -5.24
N MET A 196 -9.16 8.10 -6.14
CA MET A 196 -10.12 8.36 -7.21
C MET A 196 -11.46 7.61 -7.02
N TRP A 197 -11.67 7.04 -5.84
CA TRP A 197 -12.99 6.60 -5.41
C TRP A 197 -13.93 7.80 -5.25
N GLU A 198 -15.19 7.68 -5.64
CA GLU A 198 -16.15 8.78 -5.55
C GLU A 198 -16.35 9.32 -4.14
N HIS A 199 -16.18 8.48 -3.11
CA HIS A 199 -16.25 8.94 -1.72
C HIS A 199 -15.20 9.99 -1.36
N ALA A 200 -14.08 10.06 -2.09
CA ALA A 200 -13.02 11.03 -1.85
C ALA A 200 -13.32 12.44 -2.38
N PHE A 201 -14.25 12.57 -3.34
CA PHE A 201 -14.45 13.85 -4.02
C PHE A 201 -15.90 14.20 -4.40
N TYR A 202 -16.83 13.23 -4.44
CA TYR A 202 -18.12 13.46 -5.08
C TYR A 202 -18.98 14.52 -4.40
N LEU A 203 -18.89 14.71 -3.08
CA LEU A 203 -19.65 15.74 -2.36
C LEU A 203 -19.18 17.17 -2.69
N ASP A 204 -17.91 17.36 -3.05
CA ASP A 204 -17.35 18.68 -3.34
C ASP A 204 -17.30 18.97 -4.86
N TYR A 205 -16.99 17.94 -5.66
CA TYR A 205 -16.68 18.09 -7.09
C TYR A 205 -17.68 17.40 -8.02
N VAL A 206 -18.63 16.67 -7.45
CA VAL A 206 -19.65 15.90 -8.20
C VAL A 206 -18.97 15.03 -9.28
N ASN A 207 -19.32 15.18 -10.54
CA ASN A 207 -18.75 14.42 -11.66
C ASN A 207 -17.49 15.07 -12.28
N VAL A 208 -17.03 16.22 -11.76
CA VAL A 208 -15.89 16.96 -12.33
C VAL A 208 -14.59 16.52 -11.68
N LYS A 209 -14.17 15.27 -11.96
CA LYS A 209 -12.91 14.68 -11.43
C LYS A 209 -11.68 15.58 -11.66
N ALA A 210 -11.64 16.32 -12.79
CA ALA A 210 -10.51 17.17 -13.15
C ALA A 210 -10.28 18.30 -12.13
N ASP A 211 -11.34 18.86 -11.55
CA ASP A 211 -11.22 19.92 -10.56
C ASP A 211 -10.70 19.37 -9.22
N TYR A 212 -11.11 18.15 -8.83
CA TYR A 212 -10.55 17.46 -7.67
C TYR A 212 -9.04 17.17 -7.85
N VAL A 213 -8.65 16.61 -8.99
CA VAL A 213 -7.23 16.36 -9.28
C VAL A 213 -6.42 17.66 -9.28
N LYS A 214 -6.99 18.76 -9.79
CA LYS A 214 -6.35 20.08 -9.74
C LYS A 214 -6.22 20.59 -8.30
N ALA A 215 -7.25 20.42 -7.48
CA ALA A 215 -7.24 20.83 -6.07
C ALA A 215 -6.20 20.05 -5.25
N PHE A 216 -6.06 18.73 -5.49
CA PHE A 216 -5.09 17.87 -4.84
C PHE A 216 -3.66 18.44 -4.85
N TRP A 217 -3.21 19.00 -5.98
CA TRP A 217 -1.85 19.54 -6.10
C TRP A 217 -1.55 20.72 -5.16
N ASN A 218 -2.56 21.37 -4.59
CA ASN A 218 -2.36 22.46 -3.64
C ASN A 218 -2.13 21.99 -2.20
N ILE A 219 -2.33 20.70 -1.92
CA ILE A 219 -2.28 20.15 -0.57
C ILE A 219 -1.29 18.96 -0.45
N VAL A 220 -0.48 18.70 -1.47
CA VAL A 220 0.52 17.62 -1.43
C VAL A 220 1.61 17.95 -0.41
N ASN A 221 1.82 17.03 0.53
CA ASN A 221 2.90 17.09 1.51
C ASN A 221 4.20 16.50 0.93
N TRP A 222 4.94 17.29 0.19
CA TRP A 222 6.19 16.85 -0.44
C TRP A 222 7.25 16.38 0.54
N ALA A 223 7.21 16.86 1.78
CA ALA A 223 8.14 16.41 2.83
C ALA A 223 7.87 14.92 3.19
N ASP A 224 6.61 14.50 3.28
CA ASP A 224 6.28 13.09 3.50
C ASP A 224 6.66 12.23 2.28
N VAL A 225 6.38 12.70 1.07
CA VAL A 225 6.74 12.00 -0.17
C VAL A 225 8.27 11.79 -0.27
N ALA A 226 9.07 12.82 0.04
CA ALA A 226 10.53 12.73 0.07
C ALA A 226 11.03 11.74 1.12
N LYS A 227 10.46 11.77 2.32
CA LYS A 227 10.79 10.81 3.40
C LYS A 227 10.48 9.37 2.98
N ARG A 228 9.36 9.13 2.29
CA ARG A 228 9.00 7.81 1.75
C ARG A 228 9.97 7.37 0.68
N PHE A 229 10.34 8.24 -0.22
CA PHE A 229 11.33 7.97 -1.26
C PHE A 229 12.68 7.55 -0.66
N ASP A 230 13.18 8.29 0.34
CA ASP A 230 14.41 7.96 1.04
C ASP A 230 14.35 6.62 1.77
N ALA A 231 13.22 6.31 2.40
CA ALA A 231 13.02 5.03 3.07
C ALA A 231 12.93 3.87 2.07
N ALA A 232 12.21 4.04 0.95
CA ALA A 232 12.05 3.03 -0.07
C ALA A 232 13.39 2.65 -0.72
N ARG A 233 14.23 3.62 -1.05
CA ARG A 233 15.58 3.37 -1.60
C ARG A 233 16.49 2.57 -0.65
N LYS A 234 16.35 2.76 0.65
CA LYS A 234 17.17 2.09 1.68
C LYS A 234 16.70 0.67 1.98
N ASN A 235 15.42 0.39 1.83
CA ASN A 235 14.78 -0.85 2.26
C ASN A 235 14.43 -1.80 1.10
N ALA A 236 14.97 -1.56 -0.08
CA ALA A 236 14.70 -2.35 -1.30
C ALA A 236 15.28 -3.78 -1.28
N THR A 237 15.50 -4.37 -0.10
CA THR A 237 16.12 -5.68 0.06
C THR A 237 15.11 -6.81 0.08
N GLY A 238 15.42 -7.93 -0.57
CA GLY A 238 14.70 -9.19 -0.45
C GLY A 238 13.76 -9.56 -1.61
N LEU A 239 13.55 -8.69 -2.60
CA LEU A 239 12.76 -9.03 -3.79
C LEU A 239 13.54 -9.88 -4.78
N ILE A 240 14.79 -9.48 -5.06
CA ILE A 240 15.73 -10.24 -5.90
C ILE A 240 17.10 -10.14 -5.25
N THR A 241 17.79 -11.27 -5.12
CA THR A 241 19.24 -11.33 -4.88
C THR A 241 19.90 -11.44 -6.26
N LEU A 242 20.51 -10.35 -6.71
CA LEU A 242 21.36 -10.35 -7.90
C LEU A 242 22.74 -10.89 -7.56
#